data_ca0477b7f8337ac618bdcd3f1345fc86
#
_entry.id   ca0477b7f8337ac618bdcd3f1345fc86
#
_cell.length_a   1.000
_cell.length_b   1.000
_cell.length_c   1.000
_cell.angle_alpha   90.00
_cell.angle_beta   90.00
_cell.angle_gamma   90.00
#
_symmetry.space_group_name_H-M   'P 1'
#
loop_
_entity.id
_entity.type
_entity.pdbx_description
1 polymer ?
#
loop_
_entity_poly.entity_id
_entity_poly.type
_entity_poly.pdbx_seq_one_letter_code
_entity_poly.pdbx_strand_id
1 'polypeptide(L)' 'MALSAKTRGQVDNTITKAIEAGGKEYIKSQDYGWMYHRSFEDINGHIWELVYMDESLMPK' A
#
# COMPACT_ATOMS: atom_id res chain seq x y z
N MET A 1 1.28 -1.47 -11.21
CA MET A 1 -0.18 -1.61 -11.06
C MET A 1 -0.60 -1.00 -9.72
N ALA A 2 -1.76 -0.38 -9.70
CA ALA A 2 -2.25 0.27 -8.49
C ALA A 2 -3.48 -0.45 -7.95
N LEU A 3 -3.51 -0.66 -6.65
CA LEU A 3 -4.63 -1.29 -5.95
C LEU A 3 -5.15 -0.32 -4.89
N SER A 4 -6.46 -0.31 -4.72
CA SER A 4 -7.06 0.48 -3.64
C SER A 4 -7.45 -0.42 -2.48
N ALA A 5 -7.41 0.14 -1.27
CA ALA A 5 -7.76 -0.59 -0.06
C ALA A 5 -8.83 0.18 0.70
N LYS A 6 -9.61 -0.51 1.50
CA LYS A 6 -10.69 0.10 2.27
C LYS A 6 -10.22 0.58 3.64
N THR A 7 -9.11 0.06 4.14
CA THR A 7 -8.55 0.43 5.45
C THR A 7 -7.02 0.40 5.39
N ARG A 8 -6.39 1.10 6.33
CA ARG A 8 -4.93 1.06 6.49
C ARG A 8 -4.46 -0.35 6.84
N GLY A 9 -5.22 -1.03 7.69
CA GLY A 9 -4.90 -2.41 8.05
C GLY A 9 -4.87 -3.34 6.85
N GLN A 10 -5.76 -3.12 5.88
CA GLN A 10 -5.79 -3.90 4.66
C GLN A 10 -4.53 -3.68 3.83
N VAL A 11 -4.05 -2.44 3.75
CA VAL A 11 -2.80 -2.12 3.06
C VAL A 11 -1.64 -2.85 3.74
N ASP A 12 -1.52 -2.71 5.05
CA ASP A 12 -0.43 -3.34 5.81
C ASP A 12 -0.46 -4.86 5.69
N ASN A 13 -1.65 -5.46 5.75
CA ASN A 13 -1.80 -6.91 5.64
C ASN A 13 -1.35 -7.41 4.26
N THR A 14 -1.70 -6.70 3.21
CA THR A 14 -1.30 -7.05 1.85
C THR A 14 0.22 -6.96 1.69
N ILE A 15 0.84 -5.91 2.22
CA ILE A 15 2.29 -5.74 2.16
C ILE A 15 2.99 -6.86 2.94
N THR A 16 2.49 -7.19 4.14
CA THR A 16 3.05 -8.27 4.95
C THR A 16 3.01 -9.61 4.19
N LYS A 17 1.89 -9.91 3.59
CA LYS A 17 1.75 -11.15 2.80
C LYS A 17 2.68 -11.17 1.60
N ALA A 18 2.87 -10.03 0.94
CA ALA A 18 3.77 -9.94 -0.19
C ALA A 18 5.22 -10.21 0.24
N ILE A 19 5.63 -9.65 1.37
CA ILE A 19 6.98 -9.85 1.89
C ILE A 19 7.18 -11.32 2.30
N GLU A 20 6.19 -11.93 2.95
CA GLU A 20 6.24 -13.34 3.33
C GLU A 20 6.37 -14.27 2.12
N ALA A 21 5.82 -13.85 0.98
CA ALA A 21 5.87 -14.62 -0.26
C ALA A 21 7.19 -14.41 -1.03
N GLY A 22 8.14 -13.66 -0.47
CA GLY A 22 9.42 -13.44 -1.11
C GLY A 22 9.60 -12.07 -1.74
N GLY A 23 8.57 -11.24 -1.68
CA GLY A 23 8.66 -9.87 -2.16
C GLY A 23 9.35 -8.96 -1.17
N LYS A 24 9.40 -7.67 -1.48
CA LYS A 24 10.02 -6.67 -0.60
C LYS A 24 9.34 -5.33 -0.79
N GLU A 25 9.43 -4.50 0.24
CA GLU A 25 8.90 -3.15 0.17
C GLU A 25 9.74 -2.33 -0.81
N TYR A 26 9.07 -1.63 -1.74
CA TYR A 26 9.76 -0.89 -2.79
C TYR A 26 10.03 0.55 -2.36
N ILE A 27 9.00 1.23 -1.84
CA ILE A 27 9.12 2.62 -1.39
C ILE A 27 8.58 2.68 0.04
N LYS A 28 9.19 3.51 0.88
CA LYS A 28 8.71 3.72 2.25
C LYS A 28 7.25 4.16 2.23
N SER A 29 6.52 3.72 3.24
CA SER A 29 5.13 4.12 3.41
C SER A 29 5.03 5.64 3.52
N GLN A 30 4.00 6.21 2.89
CA GLN A 30 3.71 7.63 2.95
C GLN A 30 2.31 7.82 3.52
N ASP A 31 2.22 8.58 4.60
CA ASP A 31 0.98 8.83 5.30
C ASP A 31 0.71 10.33 5.30
N TYR A 32 -0.35 10.72 4.60
CA TYR A 32 -0.75 12.12 4.49
C TYR A 32 -1.92 12.46 5.41
N GLY A 33 -2.29 11.55 6.32
CA GLY A 33 -3.45 11.70 7.17
C GLY A 33 -4.73 11.20 6.50
N TRP A 34 -5.07 11.72 5.34
CA TRP A 34 -6.25 11.30 4.57
C TRP A 34 -5.91 10.25 3.51
N MET A 35 -4.64 10.06 3.22
CA MET A 35 -4.17 9.09 2.24
C MET A 35 -2.98 8.32 2.80
N TYR A 36 -2.97 7.02 2.59
CA TYR A 36 -1.87 6.15 3.00
C TYR A 36 -1.43 5.34 1.79
N HIS A 37 -0.18 5.47 1.44
CA HIS A 37 0.37 4.85 0.22
C HIS A 37 1.55 3.96 0.59
N ARG A 38 1.54 2.74 0.05
CA ARG A 38 2.67 1.82 0.16
C ARG A 38 2.85 1.10 -1.17
N SER A 39 4.06 0.65 -1.42
CA SER A 39 4.35 -0.13 -2.61
C SER A 39 5.28 -1.27 -2.29
N PHE A 40 5.23 -2.30 -3.10
CA PHE A 40 6.10 -3.46 -2.94
C PHE A 40 6.47 -4.01 -4.31
N GLU A 41 7.60 -4.75 -4.33
CA GLU A 41 8.01 -5.52 -5.49
C GLU A 41 7.75 -6.99 -5.20
N ASP A 42 7.06 -7.67 -6.11
CA ASP A 42 6.79 -9.09 -5.92
C ASP A 42 8.01 -9.94 -6.34
N ILE A 43 7.92 -11.25 -6.13
CA ILE A 43 9.02 -12.15 -6.41
C ILE A 43 9.40 -12.18 -7.90
N ASN A 44 8.49 -11.76 -8.77
CA ASN A 44 8.71 -11.71 -10.21
C ASN A 44 9.24 -10.35 -10.69
N GLY A 45 9.48 -9.43 -9.77
CA GLY A 45 10.01 -8.11 -10.09
C GLY A 45 8.95 -7.08 -10.50
N HIS A 46 7.67 -7.39 -10.33
CA HIS A 46 6.59 -6.45 -10.62
C HIS A 46 6.37 -5.51 -9.45
N ILE A 47 6.20 -4.22 -9.76
CA ILE A 47 5.93 -3.20 -8.75
C ILE A 47 4.44 -3.02 -8.59
N TRP A 48 3.97 -3.09 -7.35
CA TRP A 48 2.56 -2.93 -6.99
C TRP A 48 2.42 -1.75 -6.04
N GLU A 49 1.43 -0.92 -6.26
CA GLU A 49 1.13 0.22 -5.40
C GLU A 49 -0.22 0.01 -4.74
N LEU A 50 -0.27 0.25 -3.42
CA LEU A 50 -1.52 0.20 -2.66
C LEU A 50 -1.80 1.58 -2.09
N VAL A 51 -3.04 2.02 -2.26
CA VAL A 51 -3.48 3.32 -1.78
C VAL A 51 -4.75 3.16 -0.97
N TYR A 52 -4.77 3.76 0.21
CA TYR A 52 -5.97 3.92 1.01
C TYR A 52 -6.27 5.41 1.13
N MET A 53 -7.49 5.80 0.83
CA MET A 53 -7.91 7.19 0.96
C MET A 53 -9.12 7.27 1.89
N ASP A 54 -9.06 8.18 2.86
CA ASP A 54 -10.16 8.45 3.76
C ASP A 54 -10.87 9.73 3.29
N GLU A 55 -11.99 9.56 2.63
CA GLU A 55 -12.73 10.68 2.05
C GLU A 55 -13.23 11.67 3.11
N SER A 56 -13.45 11.20 4.34
CA SER A 56 -13.91 12.07 5.42
C SER A 56 -12.82 13.05 5.87
N LEU A 57 -11.56 12.73 5.65
CA LEU A 57 -10.43 13.57 6.00
C LEU A 57 -9.83 14.28 4.78
N MET A 58 -10.36 14.03 3.59
CA MET A 58 -9.82 14.57 2.35
C MET A 58 -10.04 16.09 2.30
N PRO A 59 -9.00 16.85 1.91
CA PRO A 59 -9.16 18.31 1.74
C PRO A 59 -10.18 18.61 0.65
N LYS A 60 -10.98 19.66 0.89
CA LYS A 60 -11.96 20.12 -0.08
C LYS A 60 -11.43 21.29 -0.88
#